data_4a8f0a8a9c6c3f7a8b4965e9d6ba7df5
#
_entry.id   4a8f0a8a9c6c3f7a8b4965e9d6ba7df5
#
_cell.length_a   1.000
_cell.length_b   1.000
_cell.length_c   1.000
_cell.angle_alpha   90.00
_cell.angle_beta   90.00
_cell.angle_gamma   90.00
#
_symmetry.space_group_name_H-M   'P 1'
#
loop_
_entity.id
_entity.type
_entity.pdbx_description
1 polymer ?
#
loop_
_entity_poly.entity_id
_entity_poly.type
_entity_poly.pdbx_seq_one_letter_code
_entity_poly.pdbx_strand_id
1 'polypeptide(L)'
;MAALGPASAQQQPYRPGGPATSAATAINPTTEQAALLRRALDNAQVHGFPAGTFTPRGNDTASLVSATLRYAKAVRTGRLPASGFRQDWGLRPDAYDPAPGLAQAVANNRVQGWLNSLAPPYTGYQTLQKGLVQYREIRDRGGWSPLANVDLKPGATGPVVEALRDRLAIEDPSTPAVSRVAPAGSPPGTQPTIAVYDEALAEAVRRAQRRFGYQPTGVLTAGIRGQLNVPVQQRIEQILANMERWRWLPQTLPEHRIQVNIADARLTVFEGDQPTMSMRAVTGKPGSETPMLHSTIHSIVLNPPWNVPAGIARNELLPKGRGYLAANGFRILPGGGLQQAPGPGSALGLIKFDFQNPYAVYLHDTPSKGRFASYSRLASHGCVRLEKPLALARHVLAGDPYWTPEQIDATIAGGKTTRAQVQRPVDVFLLYWTAYVTNDGQVNFRADPYGWDGLLMQRIAASGAAVA
;
A
#
# COMPACT_ATOMS: atom_id res chain seq x y z
N MET A 1 -62.08 28.79 -9.35
CA MET A 1 -61.09 29.64 -8.63
C MET A 1 -59.68 29.13 -8.93
N ALA A 2 -58.80 30.01 -9.35
CA ALA A 2 -57.60 29.75 -10.08
C ALA A 2 -56.52 28.97 -9.32
N ALA A 3 -55.93 27.96 -9.96
CA ALA A 3 -54.73 27.29 -9.53
C ALA A 3 -53.49 28.06 -10.01
N LEU A 4 -52.62 28.50 -9.09
CA LEU A 4 -51.32 29.08 -9.37
C LEU A 4 -50.31 27.93 -9.50
N GLY A 5 -49.77 27.74 -10.70
CA GLY A 5 -48.65 26.84 -10.97
C GLY A 5 -47.32 27.47 -10.54
N PRO A 6 -46.29 26.65 -10.23
CA PRO A 6 -45.00 27.17 -9.81
C PRO A 6 -44.19 27.76 -10.98
N ALA A 7 -43.58 28.92 -10.72
CA ALA A 7 -42.75 29.65 -11.66
C ALA A 7 -41.46 28.87 -11.97
N SER A 8 -41.22 28.65 -13.26
CA SER A 8 -39.96 28.11 -13.80
C SER A 8 -38.85 29.15 -13.62
N ALA A 9 -37.91 28.85 -12.76
CA ALA A 9 -36.63 29.60 -12.72
C ALA A 9 -35.80 29.25 -13.96
N GLN A 10 -35.72 30.16 -14.92
CA GLN A 10 -34.82 30.09 -16.04
C GLN A 10 -33.35 30.22 -15.53
N GLN A 11 -32.63 29.13 -15.60
CA GLN A 11 -31.17 29.16 -15.43
C GLN A 11 -30.55 29.89 -16.62
N GLN A 12 -29.92 31.03 -16.35
CA GLN A 12 -29.09 31.74 -17.34
C GLN A 12 -27.89 30.84 -17.70
N PRO A 13 -27.50 30.74 -18.98
CA PRO A 13 -26.32 30.01 -19.38
C PRO A 13 -25.08 30.67 -18.82
N TYR A 14 -24.24 29.88 -18.14
CA TYR A 14 -22.89 30.24 -17.72
C TYR A 14 -22.08 30.72 -18.94
N ARG A 15 -21.75 32.01 -18.99
CA ARG A 15 -20.74 32.56 -19.92
C ARG A 15 -19.37 32.23 -19.33
N PRO A 16 -18.52 31.47 -20.03
CA PRO A 16 -17.14 31.36 -19.62
C PRO A 16 -16.50 32.75 -19.69
N GLY A 17 -16.06 33.26 -18.55
CA GLY A 17 -15.23 34.43 -18.49
C GLY A 17 -14.01 34.21 -19.38
N GLY A 18 -13.67 35.19 -20.21
CA GLY A 18 -12.49 35.18 -21.03
C GLY A 18 -11.23 34.88 -20.23
N PRO A 19 -10.12 34.46 -20.88
CA PRO A 19 -8.90 34.09 -20.18
C PRO A 19 -8.46 35.26 -19.31
N ALA A 20 -8.51 35.07 -18.00
CA ALA A 20 -7.77 35.92 -17.08
C ALA A 20 -6.30 35.69 -17.42
N THR A 21 -5.72 36.57 -18.17
CA THR A 21 -4.27 36.77 -18.28
C THR A 21 -3.79 37.19 -16.88
N SER A 22 -3.63 36.22 -16.00
CA SER A 22 -2.78 36.37 -14.85
C SER A 22 -1.41 36.71 -15.42
N ALA A 23 -0.99 37.94 -15.25
CA ALA A 23 0.39 38.35 -15.44
C ALA A 23 1.19 37.46 -14.49
N ALA A 24 1.80 36.41 -15.02
CA ALA A 24 2.68 35.55 -14.27
C ALA A 24 3.80 36.44 -13.78
N THR A 25 3.76 36.80 -12.51
CA THR A 25 4.83 37.56 -11.85
C THR A 25 6.10 36.79 -12.11
N ALA A 26 7.05 37.37 -12.85
CA ALA A 26 8.29 36.69 -13.22
C ALA A 26 9.00 36.27 -11.92
N ILE A 27 9.21 34.96 -11.73
CA ILE A 27 9.90 34.41 -10.57
C ILE A 27 11.40 34.67 -10.76
N ASN A 28 11.95 35.61 -10.01
CA ASN A 28 13.34 36.04 -10.12
C ASN A 28 14.09 35.72 -8.82
N PRO A 29 14.61 34.49 -8.65
CA PRO A 29 15.40 34.13 -7.49
C PRO A 29 16.73 34.89 -7.46
N THR A 30 17.19 35.30 -6.27
CA THR A 30 18.53 35.84 -6.06
C THR A 30 19.60 34.78 -6.39
N THR A 31 20.85 35.17 -6.48
CA THR A 31 21.97 34.23 -6.75
C THR A 31 22.01 33.12 -5.70
N GLU A 32 21.78 33.44 -4.42
CA GLU A 32 21.75 32.46 -3.32
C GLU A 32 20.56 31.50 -3.44
N GLN A 33 19.36 32.05 -3.72
CA GLN A 33 18.17 31.25 -3.94
C GLN A 33 18.33 30.35 -5.16
N ALA A 34 18.90 30.84 -6.26
CA ALA A 34 19.21 30.05 -7.45
C ALA A 34 20.18 28.90 -7.13
N ALA A 35 21.17 29.11 -6.27
CA ALA A 35 22.08 28.05 -5.81
C ALA A 35 21.34 26.97 -4.99
N LEU A 36 20.35 27.35 -4.14
CA LEU A 36 19.48 26.40 -3.43
C LEU A 36 18.66 25.55 -4.39
N LEU A 37 18.05 26.18 -5.40
CA LEU A 37 17.26 25.49 -6.43
C LEU A 37 18.12 24.49 -7.22
N ARG A 38 19.32 24.90 -7.69
CA ARG A 38 20.25 24.00 -8.40
C ARG A 38 20.61 22.79 -7.55
N ARG A 39 21.00 22.99 -6.29
CA ARG A 39 21.31 21.89 -5.34
C ARG A 39 20.15 20.92 -5.19
N ALA A 40 18.90 21.41 -5.12
CA ALA A 40 17.74 20.55 -5.02
C ALA A 40 17.53 19.69 -6.29
N LEU A 41 17.76 20.27 -7.47
CA LEU A 41 17.69 19.55 -8.75
C LEU A 41 18.81 18.51 -8.88
N ASP A 42 20.02 18.84 -8.48
CA ASP A 42 21.17 17.91 -8.49
C ASP A 42 20.96 16.74 -7.53
N ASN A 43 20.33 17.00 -6.38
CA ASN A 43 20.03 15.99 -5.37
C ASN A 43 18.67 15.25 -5.59
N ALA A 44 18.05 15.39 -6.75
CA ALA A 44 16.75 14.77 -7.04
C ALA A 44 16.75 13.23 -6.87
N GLN A 45 17.93 12.60 -6.92
CA GLN A 45 18.12 11.17 -6.70
C GLN A 45 17.64 10.68 -5.33
N VAL A 46 17.64 11.51 -4.29
CA VAL A 46 17.14 11.15 -2.95
C VAL A 46 15.63 10.88 -2.97
N HIS A 47 14.92 11.45 -3.94
CA HIS A 47 13.51 11.20 -4.20
C HIS A 47 13.27 10.06 -5.22
N GLY A 48 14.32 9.32 -5.60
CA GLY A 48 14.22 8.20 -6.53
C GLY A 48 14.18 8.59 -8.00
N PHE A 49 14.48 9.84 -8.36
CA PHE A 49 14.58 10.25 -9.74
C PHE A 49 15.97 9.92 -10.32
N PRO A 50 16.07 9.56 -11.62
CA PRO A 50 17.38 9.42 -12.26
C PRO A 50 18.18 10.73 -12.20
N ALA A 51 19.51 10.62 -12.21
CA ALA A 51 20.38 11.79 -12.32
C ALA A 51 20.06 12.58 -13.61
N GLY A 52 20.10 13.89 -13.52
CA GLY A 52 19.88 14.76 -14.67
C GLY A 52 18.42 14.92 -15.10
N THR A 53 17.44 14.23 -14.47
CA THR A 53 16.01 14.33 -14.82
C THR A 53 15.50 15.78 -14.88
N PHE A 54 15.99 16.63 -14.00
CA PHE A 54 15.54 18.03 -13.89
C PHE A 54 16.63 19.03 -14.25
N THR A 55 17.59 18.64 -15.10
CA THR A 55 18.60 19.58 -15.60
C THR A 55 17.92 20.74 -16.32
N PRO A 56 18.24 22.01 -15.99
CA PRO A 56 17.77 23.15 -16.74
C PRO A 56 18.21 23.06 -18.21
N ARG A 57 17.33 23.44 -19.15
CA ARG A 57 17.64 23.39 -20.60
C ARG A 57 18.57 24.51 -21.05
N GLY A 58 18.80 25.51 -20.21
CA GLY A 58 19.68 26.65 -20.43
C GLY A 58 20.27 27.16 -19.12
N ASN A 59 21.15 28.13 -19.19
CA ASN A 59 21.81 28.73 -18.03
C ASN A 59 21.06 29.93 -17.43
N ASP A 60 19.97 30.36 -18.08
CA ASP A 60 19.16 31.50 -17.66
C ASP A 60 18.21 31.15 -16.50
N THR A 61 17.71 32.21 -15.86
CA THR A 61 16.78 32.10 -14.72
C THR A 61 15.47 31.38 -15.09
N ALA A 62 14.94 31.64 -16.29
CA ALA A 62 13.68 31.03 -16.73
C ALA A 62 13.82 29.51 -16.89
N SER A 63 14.93 29.04 -17.42
CA SER A 63 15.27 27.61 -17.52
C SER A 63 15.38 26.94 -16.16
N LEU A 64 16.02 27.61 -15.18
CA LEU A 64 16.11 27.13 -13.82
C LEU A 64 14.75 27.05 -13.15
N VAL A 65 13.93 28.10 -13.26
CA VAL A 65 12.57 28.13 -12.69
C VAL A 65 11.71 27.04 -13.30
N SER A 66 11.73 26.88 -14.63
CA SER A 66 11.00 25.81 -15.32
C SER A 66 11.39 24.42 -14.83
N ALA A 67 12.69 24.15 -14.69
CA ALA A 67 13.19 22.87 -14.15
C ALA A 67 12.74 22.66 -12.70
N THR A 68 12.78 23.72 -11.88
CA THR A 68 12.34 23.69 -10.47
C THR A 68 10.83 23.37 -10.36
N LEU A 69 10.00 23.96 -11.21
CA LEU A 69 8.56 23.68 -11.22
C LEU A 69 8.26 22.23 -11.60
N ARG A 70 8.97 21.68 -12.60
CA ARG A 70 8.84 20.25 -12.94
C ARG A 70 9.27 19.36 -11.79
N TYR A 71 10.39 19.66 -11.15
CA TYR A 71 10.88 18.93 -9.97
C TYR A 71 9.86 18.98 -8.83
N ALA A 72 9.38 20.18 -8.48
CA ALA A 72 8.43 20.37 -7.40
C ALA A 72 7.13 19.58 -7.62
N LYS A 73 6.59 19.61 -8.84
CA LYS A 73 5.42 18.82 -9.20
C LYS A 73 5.70 17.31 -9.05
N ALA A 74 6.83 16.83 -9.57
CA ALA A 74 7.18 15.41 -9.49
C ALA A 74 7.40 14.93 -8.05
N VAL A 75 8.05 15.73 -7.19
CA VAL A 75 8.24 15.39 -5.77
C VAL A 75 6.91 15.36 -5.03
N ARG A 76 6.01 16.30 -5.33
CA ARG A 76 4.72 16.45 -4.64
C ARG A 76 3.68 15.43 -5.05
N THR A 77 3.52 15.18 -6.35
CA THR A 77 2.39 14.41 -6.91
C THR A 77 2.80 13.15 -7.67
N GLY A 78 4.12 12.90 -7.77
CA GLY A 78 4.64 11.78 -8.53
C GLY A 78 4.85 12.10 -10.01
N ARG A 79 5.30 11.07 -10.74
CA ARG A 79 5.63 11.14 -12.16
C ARG A 79 4.57 10.55 -13.08
N LEU A 80 3.64 9.76 -12.52
CA LEU A 80 2.62 9.11 -13.32
C LEU A 80 1.60 10.16 -13.78
N PRO A 81 1.44 10.39 -15.10
CA PRO A 81 0.42 11.31 -15.60
C PRO A 81 -0.99 10.75 -15.36
N ALA A 82 -1.98 11.63 -15.34
CA ALA A 82 -3.38 11.24 -15.09
C ALA A 82 -3.87 10.11 -16.02
N SER A 83 -3.45 10.12 -17.29
CA SER A 83 -3.75 9.07 -18.28
C SER A 83 -3.03 7.74 -18.00
N GLY A 84 -2.00 7.75 -17.18
CA GLY A 84 -1.23 6.56 -16.81
C GLY A 84 -1.88 5.73 -15.69
N PHE A 85 -2.85 6.29 -14.96
CA PHE A 85 -3.53 5.57 -13.89
C PHE A 85 -4.47 4.49 -14.45
N ARG A 86 -4.46 3.32 -13.84
CA ARG A 86 -5.45 2.27 -14.12
C ARG A 86 -6.79 2.63 -13.49
N GLN A 87 -7.85 1.97 -13.97
CA GLN A 87 -9.17 2.14 -13.38
C GLN A 87 -9.20 1.74 -11.89
N ASP A 88 -8.51 0.66 -11.52
CA ASP A 88 -8.42 0.14 -10.15
C ASP A 88 -7.36 0.85 -9.27
N TRP A 89 -6.66 1.85 -9.80
CA TRP A 89 -5.81 2.77 -9.03
C TRP A 89 -6.58 4.06 -8.74
N GLY A 90 -7.60 3.96 -7.90
CA GLY A 90 -8.48 5.08 -7.55
C GLY A 90 -7.86 6.08 -6.58
N LEU A 91 -6.78 5.70 -5.88
CA LEU A 91 -5.98 6.64 -5.09
C LEU A 91 -5.10 7.45 -6.04
N ARG A 92 -5.27 8.76 -6.04
CA ARG A 92 -4.57 9.69 -6.94
C ARG A 92 -4.16 10.93 -6.17
N PRO A 93 -3.03 11.56 -6.54
CA PRO A 93 -2.63 12.81 -5.92
C PRO A 93 -3.63 13.93 -6.25
N ASP A 94 -3.75 14.88 -5.32
CA ASP A 94 -4.46 16.12 -5.58
C ASP A 94 -3.76 16.94 -6.67
N ALA A 95 -4.53 17.77 -7.36
CA ALA A 95 -3.96 18.72 -8.33
C ALA A 95 -3.02 19.70 -7.61
N TYR A 96 -1.83 19.90 -8.15
CA TYR A 96 -0.83 20.79 -7.57
C TYR A 96 -0.16 21.65 -8.64
N ASP A 97 -0.23 22.96 -8.43
CA ASP A 97 0.54 23.95 -9.18
C ASP A 97 1.66 24.49 -8.27
N PRO A 98 2.94 24.24 -8.57
CA PRO A 98 4.06 24.72 -7.77
C PRO A 98 4.38 26.22 -7.97
N ALA A 99 3.88 26.88 -9.02
CA ALA A 99 4.30 28.22 -9.37
C ALA A 99 3.96 29.27 -8.31
N PRO A 100 2.74 29.33 -7.75
CA PRO A 100 2.43 30.30 -6.68
C PRO A 100 3.29 30.10 -5.43
N GLY A 101 3.52 28.83 -5.06
CA GLY A 101 4.33 28.50 -3.89
C GLY A 101 5.80 28.91 -4.06
N LEU A 102 6.39 28.67 -5.23
CA LEU A 102 7.75 29.11 -5.54
C LEU A 102 7.86 30.64 -5.56
N ALA A 103 6.91 31.33 -6.20
CA ALA A 103 6.89 32.79 -6.25
C ALA A 103 6.88 33.40 -4.84
N GLN A 104 6.00 32.90 -3.98
CA GLN A 104 5.91 33.35 -2.58
C GLN A 104 7.18 33.02 -1.79
N ALA A 105 7.78 31.84 -2.01
CA ALA A 105 9.01 31.44 -1.34
C ALA A 105 10.20 32.32 -1.73
N VAL A 106 10.30 32.68 -3.01
CA VAL A 106 11.32 33.62 -3.51
C VAL A 106 11.12 35.01 -2.91
N ALA A 107 9.89 35.55 -2.96
CA ALA A 107 9.58 36.90 -2.43
C ALA A 107 9.85 37.02 -0.92
N ASN A 108 9.59 35.94 -0.15
CA ASN A 108 9.74 35.92 1.30
C ASN A 108 11.08 35.36 1.79
N ASN A 109 12.03 35.09 0.90
CA ASN A 109 13.32 34.47 1.20
C ASN A 109 13.19 33.12 1.97
N ARG A 110 12.21 32.27 1.59
CA ARG A 110 11.89 30.98 2.21
C ARG A 110 12.02 29.79 1.27
N VAL A 111 12.88 29.89 0.25
CA VAL A 111 13.05 28.85 -0.78
C VAL A 111 13.41 27.48 -0.18
N GLN A 112 14.31 27.43 0.81
CA GLN A 112 14.68 26.16 1.46
C GLN A 112 13.50 25.53 2.21
N GLY A 113 12.70 26.33 2.92
CA GLY A 113 11.49 25.85 3.61
C GLY A 113 10.46 25.30 2.64
N TRP A 114 10.25 25.97 1.51
CA TRP A 114 9.36 25.50 0.46
C TRP A 114 9.85 24.20 -0.18
N LEU A 115 11.12 24.07 -0.51
CA LEU A 115 11.72 22.84 -1.03
C LEU A 115 11.51 21.64 -0.07
N ASN A 116 11.69 21.88 1.24
CA ASN A 116 11.49 20.85 2.25
C ASN A 116 10.02 20.43 2.41
N SER A 117 9.06 21.29 2.06
CA SER A 117 7.63 21.02 2.14
C SER A 117 7.07 20.25 0.94
N LEU A 118 7.86 20.03 -0.12
CA LEU A 118 7.40 19.36 -1.33
C LEU A 118 7.19 17.86 -1.16
N ALA A 119 8.10 17.20 -0.45
CA ALA A 119 8.03 15.77 -0.25
C ALA A 119 6.87 15.35 0.67
N PRO A 120 6.34 14.12 0.51
CA PRO A 120 5.42 13.57 1.49
C PRO A 120 6.00 13.66 2.91
N PRO A 121 5.26 14.21 3.89
CA PRO A 121 5.81 14.47 5.24
C PRO A 121 5.92 13.20 6.10
N TYR A 122 5.54 12.05 5.56
CA TYR A 122 5.38 10.80 6.28
C TYR A 122 6.71 10.11 6.57
N THR A 123 6.87 9.61 7.79
CA THR A 123 8.00 8.79 8.20
C THR A 123 8.23 7.60 7.25
N GLY A 124 7.13 6.97 6.77
CA GLY A 124 7.23 5.87 5.81
C GLY A 124 7.92 6.24 4.49
N TYR A 125 7.68 7.44 3.97
CA TYR A 125 8.39 7.93 2.79
C TYR A 125 9.86 8.24 3.08
N GLN A 126 10.14 8.92 4.19
CA GLN A 126 11.50 9.29 4.59
C GLN A 126 12.38 8.06 4.88
N THR A 127 11.81 7.03 5.50
CA THR A 127 12.53 5.78 5.75
C THR A 127 12.77 4.99 4.47
N LEU A 128 11.84 5.02 3.50
CA LEU A 128 12.08 4.44 2.17
C LEU A 128 13.19 5.18 1.40
N GLN A 129 13.35 6.50 1.57
CA GLN A 129 14.49 7.22 1.00
C GLN A 129 15.83 6.67 1.54
N LYS A 130 15.92 6.41 2.85
CA LYS A 130 17.09 5.78 3.47
C LYS A 130 17.31 4.36 2.93
N GLY A 131 16.23 3.58 2.83
CA GLY A 131 16.26 2.25 2.22
C GLY A 131 16.74 2.28 0.77
N LEU A 132 16.32 3.26 -0.03
CA LEU A 132 16.78 3.43 -1.40
C LEU A 132 18.31 3.66 -1.47
N VAL A 133 18.86 4.48 -0.58
CA VAL A 133 20.31 4.70 -0.49
C VAL A 133 21.01 3.39 -0.17
N GLN A 134 20.56 2.66 0.87
CA GLN A 134 21.11 1.37 1.26
C GLN A 134 21.13 0.36 0.11
N TYR A 135 20.01 0.21 -0.63
CA TYR A 135 19.94 -0.76 -1.71
C TYR A 135 20.76 -0.37 -2.94
N ARG A 136 20.94 0.94 -3.19
CA ARG A 136 21.88 1.43 -4.21
C ARG A 136 23.32 1.11 -3.84
N GLU A 137 23.71 1.32 -2.59
CA GLU A 137 25.05 0.93 -2.10
C GLU A 137 25.28 -0.58 -2.21
N ILE A 138 24.28 -1.41 -1.90
CA ILE A 138 24.36 -2.87 -2.10
C ILE A 138 24.58 -3.18 -3.59
N ARG A 139 23.82 -2.55 -4.49
CA ARG A 139 23.98 -2.72 -5.94
C ARG A 139 25.37 -2.32 -6.41
N ASP A 140 25.87 -1.18 -5.94
CA ASP A 140 27.17 -0.62 -6.37
C ASP A 140 28.35 -1.45 -5.86
N ARG A 141 28.14 -2.24 -4.80
CA ARG A 141 29.06 -3.27 -4.31
C ARG A 141 28.90 -4.63 -5.03
N GLY A 142 28.06 -4.72 -6.06
CA GLY A 142 27.84 -5.94 -6.86
C GLY A 142 26.59 -6.74 -6.49
N GLY A 143 25.78 -6.28 -5.51
CA GLY A 143 24.56 -6.94 -5.10
C GLY A 143 24.80 -8.28 -4.42
N TRP A 144 24.08 -9.31 -4.84
CA TRP A 144 24.19 -10.69 -4.33
C TRP A 144 24.02 -11.72 -5.43
N SER A 145 24.67 -12.88 -5.23
CA SER A 145 24.48 -14.06 -6.06
C SER A 145 23.22 -14.83 -5.65
N PRO A 146 22.52 -15.48 -6.59
CA PRO A 146 21.38 -16.33 -6.27
C PRO A 146 21.80 -17.54 -5.41
N LEU A 147 21.00 -17.88 -4.42
CA LEU A 147 21.13 -19.11 -3.65
C LEU A 147 20.76 -20.32 -4.52
N ALA A 148 21.47 -21.42 -4.33
CA ALA A 148 21.19 -22.68 -4.98
C ALA A 148 19.75 -23.19 -4.69
N ASN A 149 19.18 -23.94 -5.62
CA ASN A 149 17.80 -24.46 -5.50
C ASN A 149 17.77 -25.68 -4.54
N VAL A 150 18.02 -25.41 -3.25
CA VAL A 150 17.98 -26.42 -2.19
C VAL A 150 17.30 -25.85 -0.96
N ASP A 151 16.47 -26.64 -0.29
CA ASP A 151 15.88 -26.29 0.99
C ASP A 151 16.88 -26.62 2.12
N LEU A 152 17.00 -25.71 3.11
CA LEU A 152 17.92 -25.86 4.21
C LEU A 152 17.18 -25.76 5.55
N LYS A 153 17.60 -26.57 6.50
CA LYS A 153 17.07 -26.58 7.88
C LYS A 153 18.22 -26.67 8.87
N PRO A 154 18.02 -26.34 10.14
CA PRO A 154 19.03 -26.55 11.19
C PRO A 154 19.62 -27.95 11.14
N GLY A 155 20.95 -28.04 11.25
CA GLY A 155 21.72 -29.26 11.09
C GLY A 155 22.28 -29.50 9.68
N ALA A 156 21.84 -28.76 8.66
CA ALA A 156 22.45 -28.80 7.31
C ALA A 156 23.91 -28.31 7.38
N THR A 157 24.75 -28.82 6.47
CA THR A 157 26.20 -28.49 6.45
C THR A 157 26.68 -28.21 5.02
N GLY A 158 27.83 -27.55 4.93
CA GLY A 158 28.54 -27.37 3.68
C GLY A 158 28.45 -25.99 3.05
N PRO A 159 28.93 -25.81 1.80
CA PRO A 159 29.05 -24.50 1.15
C PRO A 159 27.74 -23.76 0.96
N VAL A 160 26.62 -24.48 0.82
CA VAL A 160 25.28 -23.89 0.67
C VAL A 160 24.83 -23.13 1.94
N VAL A 161 25.32 -23.54 3.13
CA VAL A 161 25.06 -22.88 4.41
C VAL A 161 25.85 -21.57 4.48
N GLU A 162 27.10 -21.58 4.02
CA GLU A 162 27.94 -20.39 3.93
C GLU A 162 27.33 -19.36 2.98
N ALA A 163 26.93 -19.78 1.79
CA ALA A 163 26.26 -18.93 0.82
C ALA A 163 24.97 -18.31 1.38
N LEU A 164 24.16 -19.06 2.14
CA LEU A 164 22.96 -18.54 2.81
C LEU A 164 23.32 -17.48 3.83
N ARG A 165 24.30 -17.74 4.67
CA ARG A 165 24.77 -16.79 5.70
C ARG A 165 25.23 -15.48 5.05
N ASP A 166 26.08 -15.56 4.01
CA ASP A 166 26.61 -14.40 3.32
C ASP A 166 25.52 -13.60 2.63
N ARG A 167 24.54 -14.29 2.03
CA ARG A 167 23.38 -13.65 1.43
C ARG A 167 22.53 -12.87 2.47
N LEU A 168 22.32 -13.44 3.64
CA LEU A 168 21.56 -12.79 4.72
C LEU A 168 22.31 -11.58 5.27
N ALA A 169 23.63 -11.68 5.44
CA ALA A 169 24.46 -10.62 6.01
C ALA A 169 24.50 -9.34 5.16
N ILE A 170 24.27 -9.44 3.85
CA ILE A 170 24.23 -8.26 2.95
C ILE A 170 23.10 -7.30 3.37
N GLU A 171 21.96 -7.82 3.77
CA GLU A 171 20.78 -7.01 4.14
C GLU A 171 20.59 -6.88 5.66
N ASP A 172 21.15 -7.80 6.43
CA ASP A 172 21.06 -7.84 7.91
C ASP A 172 22.44 -8.02 8.52
N PRO A 173 23.14 -6.91 8.85
CA PRO A 173 24.47 -6.96 9.46
C PRO A 173 24.52 -7.68 10.81
N SER A 174 23.36 -7.90 11.46
CA SER A 174 23.27 -8.71 12.69
C SER A 174 23.33 -10.22 12.45
N THR A 175 23.42 -10.65 11.19
CA THR A 175 23.58 -12.06 10.84
C THR A 175 24.92 -12.57 11.39
N PRO A 176 24.92 -13.63 12.23
CA PRO A 176 26.14 -14.10 12.88
C PRO A 176 27.15 -14.67 11.88
N ALA A 177 28.40 -14.78 12.28
CA ALA A 177 29.38 -15.55 11.55
C ALA A 177 28.95 -17.03 11.46
N VAL A 178 29.33 -17.71 10.38
CA VAL A 178 28.98 -19.12 10.21
C VAL A 178 29.75 -19.98 11.23
N SER A 179 29.03 -20.83 11.94
CA SER A 179 29.64 -21.89 12.78
C SER A 179 30.21 -22.98 11.91
N ARG A 180 31.33 -23.58 12.35
CA ARG A 180 32.02 -24.65 11.59
C ARG A 180 32.24 -25.88 12.45
N VAL A 181 32.26 -27.06 11.83
CA VAL A 181 32.59 -28.34 12.46
C VAL A 181 33.73 -29.01 11.69
N ALA A 182 34.46 -29.89 12.34
CA ALA A 182 35.46 -30.73 11.66
C ALA A 182 34.73 -31.74 10.72
N PRO A 183 35.36 -32.13 9.61
CA PRO A 183 34.86 -33.20 8.76
C PRO A 183 34.63 -34.50 9.56
N ALA A 184 33.58 -35.27 9.19
CA ALA A 184 33.34 -36.53 9.85
C ALA A 184 34.54 -37.50 9.71
N GLY A 185 34.91 -38.15 10.82
CA GLY A 185 36.05 -39.06 10.85
C GLY A 185 37.41 -38.41 10.97
N SER A 186 37.47 -37.07 11.16
CA SER A 186 38.72 -36.34 11.40
C SER A 186 39.37 -36.72 12.73
N PRO A 187 40.72 -36.70 12.83
CA PRO A 187 41.44 -36.92 14.08
C PRO A 187 41.07 -35.85 15.13
N PRO A 188 41.25 -36.14 16.45
CA PRO A 188 41.08 -35.15 17.49
C PRO A 188 41.99 -33.92 17.26
N GLY A 189 41.44 -32.71 17.43
CA GLY A 189 42.15 -31.44 17.22
C GLY A 189 42.12 -30.91 15.79
N THR A 190 41.45 -31.57 14.86
CA THR A 190 41.24 -31.05 13.50
C THR A 190 40.47 -29.75 13.53
N GLN A 191 40.95 -28.70 12.82
CA GLN A 191 40.28 -27.41 12.74
C GLN A 191 38.93 -27.55 12.05
N PRO A 192 37.87 -26.94 12.61
CA PRO A 192 36.54 -26.95 11.99
C PRO A 192 36.55 -26.21 10.65
N THR A 193 36.16 -26.87 9.56
CA THR A 193 36.14 -26.28 8.20
C THR A 193 34.73 -26.29 7.54
N ILE A 194 33.85 -27.17 8.00
CA ILE A 194 32.52 -27.34 7.39
C ILE A 194 31.52 -26.38 8.04
N ALA A 195 30.92 -25.50 7.27
CA ALA A 195 29.87 -24.62 7.70
C ALA A 195 28.65 -25.40 8.19
N VAL A 196 28.03 -24.98 9.30
CA VAL A 196 26.86 -25.62 9.91
C VAL A 196 25.72 -24.62 10.02
N TYR A 197 24.53 -25.07 9.67
CA TYR A 197 23.28 -24.35 9.91
C TYR A 197 22.86 -24.57 11.37
N ASP A 198 23.34 -23.69 12.23
CA ASP A 198 23.03 -23.69 13.66
C ASP A 198 21.78 -22.86 13.99
N GLU A 199 21.39 -22.80 15.27
CA GLU A 199 20.23 -22.04 15.72
C GLU A 199 20.42 -20.52 15.52
N ALA A 200 21.62 -19.99 15.60
CA ALA A 200 21.90 -18.58 15.35
C ALA A 200 21.63 -18.18 13.90
N LEU A 201 21.99 -19.04 12.94
CA LEU A 201 21.65 -18.85 11.53
C LEU A 201 20.15 -19.06 11.30
N ALA A 202 19.51 -20.02 12.02
CA ALA A 202 18.06 -20.19 11.96
C ALA A 202 17.30 -18.94 12.40
N GLU A 203 17.78 -18.24 13.43
CA GLU A 203 17.16 -16.97 13.85
C GLU A 203 17.37 -15.86 12.80
N ALA A 204 18.49 -15.80 12.13
CA ALA A 204 18.71 -14.88 11.00
C ALA A 204 17.71 -15.18 9.85
N VAL A 205 17.47 -16.46 9.55
CA VAL A 205 16.44 -16.85 8.58
C VAL A 205 15.03 -16.47 9.06
N ARG A 206 14.70 -16.61 10.35
CA ARG A 206 13.41 -16.14 10.91
C ARG A 206 13.24 -14.63 10.76
N ARG A 207 14.30 -13.84 10.97
CA ARG A 207 14.27 -12.38 10.72
C ARG A 207 13.99 -12.08 9.25
N ALA A 208 14.69 -12.76 8.33
CA ALA A 208 14.43 -12.63 6.90
C ALA A 208 12.98 -13.05 6.55
N GLN A 209 12.49 -14.16 7.10
CA GLN A 209 11.11 -14.60 6.90
C GLN A 209 10.10 -13.52 7.34
N ARG A 210 10.29 -12.90 8.51
CA ARG A 210 9.44 -11.78 8.97
C ARG A 210 9.48 -10.59 7.99
N ARG A 211 10.69 -10.21 7.53
CA ARG A 211 10.88 -9.13 6.54
C ARG A 211 10.11 -9.37 5.25
N PHE A 212 10.07 -10.61 4.78
CA PHE A 212 9.37 -10.99 3.54
C PHE A 212 7.93 -11.46 3.78
N GLY A 213 7.41 -11.36 5.01
CA GLY A 213 6.02 -11.71 5.34
C GLY A 213 5.74 -13.21 5.47
N TYR A 214 6.79 -14.03 5.60
CA TYR A 214 6.66 -15.48 5.83
C TYR A 214 6.53 -15.81 7.32
N GLN A 215 5.99 -17.00 7.62
CA GLN A 215 6.04 -17.56 8.97
C GLN A 215 7.51 -17.80 9.38
N PRO A 216 7.91 -17.34 10.57
CA PRO A 216 9.31 -17.42 11.03
C PRO A 216 9.66 -18.81 11.53
N THR A 217 9.76 -19.78 10.64
CA THR A 217 10.07 -21.19 10.95
C THR A 217 11.56 -21.44 11.16
N GLY A 218 12.43 -20.61 10.63
CA GLY A 218 13.87 -20.84 10.59
C GLY A 218 14.29 -21.87 9.54
N VAL A 219 13.42 -22.23 8.60
CA VAL A 219 13.71 -23.18 7.51
C VAL A 219 13.74 -22.42 6.19
N LEU A 220 14.81 -22.58 5.41
CA LEU A 220 14.90 -22.02 4.07
C LEU A 220 14.12 -22.90 3.10
N THR A 221 12.90 -22.51 2.77
CA THR A 221 12.07 -23.17 1.78
C THR A 221 12.15 -22.46 0.43
N ALA A 222 11.65 -23.11 -0.64
CA ALA A 222 11.59 -22.52 -1.99
C ALA A 222 10.95 -21.10 -2.00
N GLY A 223 9.92 -20.86 -1.16
CA GLY A 223 9.25 -19.56 -1.08
C GLY A 223 10.17 -18.45 -0.61
N ILE A 224 10.79 -18.59 0.56
CA ILE A 224 11.70 -17.56 1.09
C ILE A 224 12.98 -17.46 0.26
N ARG A 225 13.51 -18.57 -0.26
CA ARG A 225 14.64 -18.59 -1.18
C ARG A 225 14.35 -17.76 -2.44
N GLY A 226 13.16 -17.90 -3.02
CA GLY A 226 12.73 -17.09 -4.15
C GLY A 226 12.76 -15.60 -3.84
N GLN A 227 12.34 -15.19 -2.64
CA GLN A 227 12.44 -13.81 -2.20
C GLN A 227 13.89 -13.35 -2.02
N LEU A 228 14.76 -14.17 -1.43
CA LEU A 228 16.19 -13.84 -1.26
C LEU A 228 16.91 -13.75 -2.62
N ASN A 229 16.46 -14.46 -3.63
CA ASN A 229 17.03 -14.49 -4.98
C ASN A 229 16.52 -13.36 -5.90
N VAL A 230 15.53 -12.55 -5.48
CA VAL A 230 15.12 -11.38 -6.28
C VAL A 230 16.32 -10.43 -6.44
N PRO A 231 16.72 -10.07 -7.67
CA PRO A 231 17.88 -9.21 -7.90
C PRO A 231 17.76 -7.84 -7.19
N VAL A 232 18.89 -7.29 -6.75
CA VAL A 232 18.92 -6.00 -6.04
C VAL A 232 18.29 -4.87 -6.87
N GLN A 233 18.47 -4.87 -8.17
CA GLN A 233 17.87 -3.88 -9.05
C GLN A 233 16.33 -3.93 -9.01
N GLN A 234 15.73 -5.10 -8.98
CA GLN A 234 14.28 -5.25 -8.83
C GLN A 234 13.80 -4.78 -7.44
N ARG A 235 14.60 -4.96 -6.38
CA ARG A 235 14.31 -4.39 -5.05
C ARG A 235 14.33 -2.86 -5.07
N ILE A 236 15.28 -2.25 -5.78
CA ILE A 236 15.32 -0.81 -5.98
C ILE A 236 14.05 -0.33 -6.72
N GLU A 237 13.66 -0.99 -7.80
CA GLU A 237 12.44 -0.67 -8.55
C GLU A 237 11.18 -0.80 -7.67
N GLN A 238 11.13 -1.82 -6.83
CA GLN A 238 10.06 -2.02 -5.86
C GLN A 238 10.00 -0.86 -4.84
N ILE A 239 11.14 -0.41 -4.32
CA ILE A 239 11.22 0.78 -3.44
C ILE A 239 10.72 2.03 -4.19
N LEU A 240 11.18 2.26 -5.41
CA LEU A 240 10.79 3.41 -6.24
C LEU A 240 9.29 3.43 -6.53
N ALA A 241 8.68 2.28 -6.85
CA ALA A 241 7.23 2.16 -7.05
C ALA A 241 6.45 2.52 -5.79
N ASN A 242 6.93 2.13 -4.62
CA ASN A 242 6.30 2.49 -3.36
C ASN A 242 6.51 3.96 -2.98
N MET A 243 7.68 4.53 -3.24
CA MET A 243 7.90 5.98 -3.09
C MET A 243 6.97 6.80 -4.00
N GLU A 244 6.70 6.31 -5.21
CA GLU A 244 5.72 6.95 -6.11
C GLU A 244 4.31 6.92 -5.50
N ARG A 245 3.84 5.78 -4.97
CA ARG A 245 2.53 5.63 -4.33
C ARG A 245 2.38 6.49 -3.07
N TRP A 246 3.45 6.73 -2.31
CA TRP A 246 3.41 7.66 -1.18
C TRP A 246 3.06 9.09 -1.59
N ARG A 247 3.41 9.52 -2.81
CA ARG A 247 3.06 10.84 -3.36
C ARG A 247 1.60 10.97 -3.75
N TRP A 248 0.86 9.87 -3.83
CA TRP A 248 -0.57 9.87 -4.15
C TRP A 248 -1.45 10.08 -2.91
N LEU A 249 -0.87 10.04 -1.73
CA LEU A 249 -1.56 10.34 -0.48
C LEU A 249 -1.73 11.86 -0.31
N PRO A 250 -2.81 12.32 0.39
CA PRO A 250 -2.94 13.71 0.77
C PRO A 250 -1.78 14.13 1.67
N GLN A 251 -1.46 15.42 1.75
CA GLN A 251 -0.33 15.89 2.57
C GLN A 251 -0.58 15.79 4.09
N THR A 252 -1.83 15.71 4.47
CA THR A 252 -2.22 15.44 5.85
C THR A 252 -3.16 14.27 5.85
N LEU A 253 -2.79 13.20 6.54
CA LEU A 253 -3.69 12.07 6.75
C LEU A 253 -4.67 12.39 7.87
N PRO A 254 -5.93 11.93 7.73
CA PRO A 254 -6.91 12.05 8.80
C PRO A 254 -6.41 11.40 10.10
N GLU A 255 -6.74 12.03 11.23
CA GLU A 255 -6.31 11.56 12.56
C GLU A 255 -6.87 10.16 12.86
N HIS A 256 -8.17 9.95 12.56
CA HIS A 256 -8.84 8.66 12.72
C HIS A 256 -8.93 7.97 11.36
N ARG A 257 -8.11 6.97 11.14
CA ARG A 257 -8.07 6.29 9.85
C ARG A 257 -7.81 4.80 9.94
N ILE A 258 -8.33 4.09 8.97
CA ILE A 258 -8.07 2.69 8.70
C ILE A 258 -7.20 2.60 7.45
N GLN A 259 -6.11 1.88 7.52
CA GLN A 259 -5.26 1.56 6.38
C GLN A 259 -5.25 0.05 6.15
N VAL A 260 -5.60 -0.37 4.94
CA VAL A 260 -5.46 -1.76 4.49
C VAL A 260 -4.29 -1.83 3.53
N ASN A 261 -3.21 -2.52 3.91
CA ASN A 261 -2.19 -2.88 2.94
C ASN A 261 -2.63 -4.13 2.19
N ILE A 262 -3.00 -3.96 0.94
CA ILE A 262 -3.55 -5.01 0.07
C ILE A 262 -2.53 -6.14 -0.14
N ALA A 263 -1.26 -5.78 -0.43
CA ALA A 263 -0.20 -6.76 -0.70
C ALA A 263 0.20 -7.60 0.53
N ASP A 264 0.08 -7.02 1.73
CA ASP A 264 0.32 -7.70 3.02
C ASP A 264 -0.95 -8.37 3.57
N ALA A 265 -2.11 -8.06 2.98
CA ALA A 265 -3.42 -8.47 3.46
C ALA A 265 -3.57 -8.21 4.99
N ARG A 266 -3.32 -6.96 5.38
CA ARG A 266 -3.34 -6.48 6.78
C ARG A 266 -4.08 -5.15 6.88
N LEU A 267 -4.96 -5.06 7.87
CA LEU A 267 -5.63 -3.83 8.26
C LEU A 267 -4.97 -3.28 9.52
N THR A 268 -4.75 -1.98 9.57
CA THR A 268 -4.29 -1.24 10.75
C THR A 268 -5.16 -0.01 10.97
N VAL A 269 -5.57 0.22 12.20
CA VAL A 269 -6.28 1.42 12.65
C VAL A 269 -5.26 2.37 13.26
N PHE A 270 -5.38 3.65 12.94
CA PHE A 270 -4.51 4.70 13.44
C PHE A 270 -5.32 5.78 14.17
N GLU A 271 -4.78 6.25 15.28
CA GLU A 271 -5.13 7.49 15.96
C GLU A 271 -3.91 8.42 15.86
N GLY A 272 -4.03 9.50 15.09
CA GLY A 272 -2.84 10.25 14.67
C GLY A 272 -1.87 9.33 13.92
N ASP A 273 -0.60 9.35 14.32
CA ASP A 273 0.42 8.47 13.74
C ASP A 273 0.65 7.17 14.53
N GLN A 274 -0.17 6.90 15.54
CA GLN A 274 -0.05 5.71 16.37
C GLN A 274 -0.98 4.59 15.89
N PRO A 275 -0.47 3.38 15.61
CA PRO A 275 -1.30 2.23 15.34
C PRO A 275 -1.94 1.72 16.64
N THR A 276 -3.28 1.73 16.70
CA THR A 276 -4.05 1.30 17.89
C THR A 276 -4.58 -0.12 17.78
N MET A 277 -4.82 -0.59 16.55
CA MET A 277 -5.29 -1.95 16.29
C MET A 277 -4.70 -2.47 14.99
N SER A 278 -4.35 -3.75 14.94
CA SER A 278 -3.97 -4.41 13.71
C SER A 278 -4.57 -5.82 13.63
N MET A 279 -4.93 -6.23 12.40
CA MET A 279 -5.48 -7.56 12.16
C MET A 279 -5.16 -8.06 10.75
N ARG A 280 -5.22 -9.37 10.59
CA ARG A 280 -5.13 -9.98 9.25
C ARG A 280 -6.40 -9.69 8.45
N ALA A 281 -6.22 -9.58 7.15
CA ALA A 281 -7.29 -9.43 6.19
C ALA A 281 -7.19 -10.49 5.10
N VAL A 282 -8.22 -10.60 4.27
CA VAL A 282 -8.20 -11.33 2.99
C VAL A 282 -8.58 -10.33 1.92
N THR A 283 -7.71 -10.13 0.94
CA THR A 283 -7.89 -9.21 -0.17
C THR A 283 -8.14 -9.95 -1.49
N GLY A 284 -8.35 -9.23 -2.57
CA GLY A 284 -8.63 -9.78 -3.89
C GLY A 284 -7.53 -10.70 -4.41
N LYS A 285 -7.92 -11.77 -5.11
CA LYS A 285 -6.97 -12.60 -5.86
C LYS A 285 -6.55 -11.89 -7.15
N PRO A 286 -5.41 -12.24 -7.77
CA PRO A 286 -5.09 -11.81 -9.13
C PRO A 286 -6.25 -12.12 -10.09
N GLY A 287 -6.62 -11.14 -10.93
CA GLY A 287 -7.81 -11.20 -11.79
C GLY A 287 -9.11 -10.76 -11.11
N SER A 288 -9.06 -10.43 -9.82
CA SER A 288 -10.16 -9.84 -9.04
C SER A 288 -9.55 -8.96 -7.95
N GLU A 289 -8.75 -8.01 -8.36
CA GLU A 289 -7.91 -7.17 -7.50
C GLU A 289 -8.75 -6.30 -6.56
N THR A 290 -8.26 -6.11 -5.34
CA THR A 290 -8.77 -5.03 -4.48
C THR A 290 -8.21 -3.70 -5.01
N PRO A 291 -9.06 -2.71 -5.35
CA PRO A 291 -8.57 -1.43 -5.86
C PRO A 291 -7.87 -0.62 -4.79
N MET A 292 -6.90 0.21 -5.20
CA MET A 292 -6.40 1.28 -4.33
C MET A 292 -7.42 2.42 -4.30
N LEU A 293 -7.80 2.88 -3.12
CA LEU A 293 -8.74 4.01 -2.98
C LEU A 293 -8.64 4.68 -1.60
N HIS A 294 -9.19 5.87 -1.53
CA HIS A 294 -9.55 6.56 -0.30
C HIS A 294 -11.06 6.76 -0.27
N SER A 295 -11.67 6.53 0.88
CA SER A 295 -13.09 6.77 1.14
C SER A 295 -13.32 6.94 2.64
N THR A 296 -14.59 7.07 3.05
CA THR A 296 -14.98 7.27 4.45
C THR A 296 -16.06 6.28 4.85
N ILE A 297 -15.86 5.55 5.93
CA ILE A 297 -16.86 4.68 6.54
C ILE A 297 -17.84 5.57 7.31
N HIS A 298 -19.10 5.55 6.89
CA HIS A 298 -20.18 6.32 7.50
C HIS A 298 -21.26 5.45 8.12
N SER A 299 -21.26 4.14 7.84
CA SER A 299 -22.21 3.20 8.48
C SER A 299 -21.66 1.79 8.56
N ILE A 300 -22.13 1.06 9.55
CA ILE A 300 -21.90 -0.36 9.74
C ILE A 300 -23.24 -1.08 9.63
N VAL A 301 -23.29 -2.19 8.89
CA VAL A 301 -24.47 -3.04 8.81
C VAL A 301 -24.20 -4.29 9.64
N LEU A 302 -25.00 -4.47 10.68
CA LEU A 302 -25.05 -5.68 11.49
C LEU A 302 -26.05 -6.66 10.86
N ASN A 303 -25.70 -7.93 10.82
CA ASN A 303 -26.45 -8.99 10.13
C ASN A 303 -26.77 -8.61 8.67
N PRO A 304 -25.78 -8.32 7.81
CA PRO A 304 -25.97 -7.87 6.44
C PRO A 304 -26.52 -9.03 5.56
N PRO A 305 -27.57 -8.80 4.74
CA PRO A 305 -27.82 -9.67 3.61
C PRO A 305 -26.77 -9.44 2.53
N TRP A 306 -26.42 -10.48 1.78
CA TRP A 306 -25.49 -10.34 0.67
C TRP A 306 -26.21 -10.28 -0.67
N ASN A 307 -26.29 -9.11 -1.26
CA ASN A 307 -26.69 -8.95 -2.65
C ASN A 307 -25.52 -9.41 -3.54
N VAL A 308 -25.69 -10.54 -4.18
CA VAL A 308 -24.61 -11.18 -4.93
C VAL A 308 -24.36 -10.42 -6.24
N PRO A 309 -23.12 -9.99 -6.51
CA PRO A 309 -22.77 -9.41 -7.81
C PRO A 309 -23.13 -10.36 -8.96
N ALA A 310 -23.67 -9.82 -10.04
CA ALA A 310 -24.20 -10.60 -11.17
C ALA A 310 -23.18 -11.58 -11.76
N GLY A 311 -21.89 -11.19 -11.82
CA GLY A 311 -20.82 -12.07 -12.29
C GLY A 311 -20.62 -13.30 -11.39
N ILE A 312 -20.58 -13.10 -10.07
CA ILE A 312 -20.46 -14.20 -9.09
C ILE A 312 -21.71 -15.08 -9.12
N ALA A 313 -22.87 -14.46 -9.15
CA ALA A 313 -24.14 -15.20 -9.25
C ALA A 313 -24.13 -16.14 -10.47
N ARG A 314 -23.84 -15.62 -11.65
CA ARG A 314 -23.86 -16.34 -12.92
C ARG A 314 -22.80 -17.42 -13.01
N ASN A 315 -21.56 -17.09 -12.64
CA ASN A 315 -20.41 -17.96 -12.92
C ASN A 315 -20.13 -18.96 -11.80
N GLU A 316 -20.55 -18.69 -10.55
CA GLU A 316 -20.11 -19.50 -9.40
C GLU A 316 -21.26 -20.09 -8.60
N LEU A 317 -22.44 -19.44 -8.50
CA LEU A 317 -23.51 -19.88 -7.62
C LEU A 317 -24.67 -20.54 -8.35
N LEU A 318 -25.20 -19.92 -9.38
CA LEU A 318 -26.33 -20.46 -10.15
C LEU A 318 -26.03 -21.86 -10.76
N PRO A 319 -24.80 -22.14 -11.24
CA PRO A 319 -24.47 -23.48 -11.74
C PRO A 319 -24.51 -24.60 -10.70
N LYS A 320 -24.48 -24.26 -9.39
CA LYS A 320 -24.58 -25.24 -8.29
C LYS A 320 -25.99 -25.79 -8.08
N GLY A 321 -26.98 -25.18 -8.73
CA GLY A 321 -28.37 -25.61 -8.71
C GLY A 321 -29.20 -25.12 -7.51
N ARG A 322 -30.53 -25.23 -7.66
CA ARG A 322 -31.51 -24.68 -6.68
C ARG A 322 -31.36 -25.28 -5.28
N GLY A 323 -31.05 -26.58 -5.17
CA GLY A 323 -30.88 -27.25 -3.88
C GLY A 323 -29.71 -26.64 -3.08
N TYR A 324 -28.57 -26.41 -3.73
CA TYR A 324 -27.43 -25.75 -3.11
C TYR A 324 -27.80 -24.32 -2.65
N LEU A 325 -28.47 -23.56 -3.52
CA LEU A 325 -28.87 -22.19 -3.21
C LEU A 325 -29.78 -22.13 -1.98
N ALA A 326 -30.82 -22.96 -1.93
CA ALA A 326 -31.74 -23.03 -0.80
C ALA A 326 -31.04 -23.43 0.50
N ALA A 327 -30.23 -24.49 0.45
CA ALA A 327 -29.48 -24.99 1.62
C ALA A 327 -28.48 -23.97 2.20
N ASN A 328 -28.01 -23.02 1.39
CA ASN A 328 -27.07 -21.95 1.79
C ASN A 328 -27.75 -20.57 1.95
N GLY A 329 -29.09 -20.53 2.10
CA GLY A 329 -29.83 -19.31 2.38
C GLY A 329 -29.91 -18.31 1.22
N PHE A 330 -29.69 -18.76 -0.03
CA PHE A 330 -29.84 -17.92 -1.21
C PHE A 330 -31.28 -17.91 -1.71
N ARG A 331 -31.76 -16.74 -2.13
CA ARG A 331 -33.03 -16.52 -2.79
C ARG A 331 -32.87 -15.69 -4.05
N ILE A 332 -33.69 -16.00 -5.07
CA ILE A 332 -33.79 -15.18 -6.28
C ILE A 332 -34.83 -14.08 -5.99
N LEU A 333 -34.40 -12.83 -6.16
CA LEU A 333 -35.27 -11.66 -5.96
C LEU A 333 -36.19 -11.43 -7.19
N PRO A 334 -37.33 -10.74 -7.01
CA PRO A 334 -38.08 -10.18 -8.13
C PRO A 334 -37.12 -9.34 -9.00
N GLY A 335 -37.02 -9.64 -10.29
CA GLY A 335 -36.00 -9.01 -11.16
C GLY A 335 -34.72 -9.81 -11.37
N GLY A 336 -34.61 -11.05 -10.83
CA GLY A 336 -33.57 -12.03 -11.17
C GLY A 336 -32.27 -11.89 -10.38
N GLY A 337 -32.13 -10.90 -9.47
CA GLY A 337 -30.99 -10.76 -8.58
C GLY A 337 -30.90 -11.91 -7.58
N LEU A 338 -29.67 -12.34 -7.22
CA LEU A 338 -29.44 -13.35 -6.19
C LEU A 338 -29.06 -12.67 -4.87
N GLN A 339 -29.72 -13.07 -3.76
CA GLN A 339 -29.43 -12.57 -2.42
C GLN A 339 -29.23 -13.72 -1.45
N GLN A 340 -28.21 -13.65 -0.59
CA GLN A 340 -28.05 -14.53 0.56
C GLN A 340 -28.64 -13.88 1.81
N ALA A 341 -29.37 -14.65 2.59
CA ALA A 341 -29.92 -14.21 3.87
C ALA A 341 -28.82 -13.87 4.89
N PRO A 342 -29.09 -12.98 5.85
CA PRO A 342 -28.19 -12.71 6.97
C PRO A 342 -27.92 -13.97 7.79
N GLY A 343 -26.79 -14.02 8.47
CA GLY A 343 -26.48 -15.08 9.42
C GLY A 343 -24.99 -15.43 9.46
N PRO A 344 -24.57 -16.24 10.43
CA PRO A 344 -23.16 -16.59 10.63
C PRO A 344 -22.55 -17.38 9.46
N GLY A 345 -23.39 -18.08 8.65
CA GLY A 345 -22.98 -18.77 7.44
C GLY A 345 -22.99 -17.91 6.18
N SER A 346 -23.45 -16.66 6.25
CA SER A 346 -23.44 -15.74 5.12
C SER A 346 -22.02 -15.41 4.68
N ALA A 347 -21.80 -15.26 3.39
CA ALA A 347 -20.50 -14.87 2.85
C ALA A 347 -19.96 -13.56 3.43
N LEU A 348 -20.85 -12.65 3.85
CA LEU A 348 -20.49 -11.39 4.51
C LEU A 348 -20.34 -11.53 6.03
N GLY A 349 -20.60 -12.71 6.61
CA GLY A 349 -20.63 -12.89 8.04
C GLY A 349 -21.65 -12.01 8.73
N LEU A 350 -21.34 -11.48 9.90
CA LEU A 350 -22.28 -10.74 10.75
C LEU A 350 -22.12 -9.22 10.69
N ILE A 351 -21.05 -8.71 10.05
CA ILE A 351 -20.72 -7.28 10.07
C ILE A 351 -20.16 -6.84 8.72
N LYS A 352 -20.69 -5.73 8.20
CA LYS A 352 -20.23 -5.05 6.99
C LYS A 352 -20.00 -3.58 7.29
N PHE A 353 -18.89 -3.03 6.82
CA PHE A 353 -18.54 -1.60 6.91
C PHE A 353 -18.76 -0.97 5.55
N ASP A 354 -19.69 -0.02 5.47
CA ASP A 354 -20.06 0.65 4.23
C ASP A 354 -19.26 1.95 4.04
N PHE A 355 -18.66 2.07 2.88
CA PHE A 355 -18.05 3.30 2.37
C PHE A 355 -18.30 3.43 0.87
N GLN A 356 -18.52 4.65 0.43
CA GLN A 356 -18.89 4.90 -0.96
C GLN A 356 -17.68 4.81 -1.88
N ASN A 357 -17.79 4.04 -2.96
CA ASN A 357 -16.76 3.94 -3.99
C ASN A 357 -17.33 3.36 -5.29
N PRO A 358 -16.70 3.62 -6.47
CA PRO A 358 -17.17 3.16 -7.77
C PRO A 358 -16.91 1.67 -8.03
N TYR A 359 -16.19 0.97 -7.15
CA TYR A 359 -15.77 -0.43 -7.32
C TYR A 359 -16.68 -1.42 -6.61
N ALA A 360 -17.67 -0.94 -5.86
CA ALA A 360 -18.55 -1.75 -5.02
C ALA A 360 -17.80 -2.66 -4.03
N VAL A 361 -16.62 -2.23 -3.54
CA VAL A 361 -15.87 -2.92 -2.51
C VAL A 361 -16.21 -2.40 -1.11
N TYR A 362 -16.07 -3.25 -0.12
CA TYR A 362 -16.33 -2.93 1.29
C TYR A 362 -15.47 -3.81 2.20
N LEU A 363 -15.40 -3.46 3.49
CA LEU A 363 -14.83 -4.34 4.51
C LEU A 363 -15.95 -5.17 5.14
N HIS A 364 -15.69 -6.46 5.43
CA HIS A 364 -16.72 -7.31 6.01
C HIS A 364 -16.16 -8.51 6.79
N ASP A 365 -17.02 -9.10 7.58
CA ASP A 365 -16.83 -10.38 8.23
C ASP A 365 -16.84 -11.55 7.22
N THR A 366 -16.54 -12.76 7.69
CA THR A 366 -16.57 -13.97 6.86
C THR A 366 -16.70 -15.22 7.74
N PRO A 367 -17.44 -16.27 7.32
CA PRO A 367 -17.42 -17.57 7.97
C PRO A 367 -16.10 -18.33 7.74
N SER A 368 -15.34 -17.97 6.70
CA SER A 368 -14.10 -18.66 6.30
C SER A 368 -12.89 -18.24 7.16
N LYS A 369 -13.00 -18.36 8.48
CA LYS A 369 -11.98 -17.90 9.44
C LYS A 369 -10.61 -18.57 9.27
N GLY A 370 -10.57 -19.85 8.85
CA GLY A 370 -9.33 -20.58 8.61
C GLY A 370 -8.41 -19.94 7.57
N ARG A 371 -8.96 -19.14 6.65
CA ARG A 371 -8.18 -18.46 5.61
C ARG A 371 -7.19 -17.45 6.19
N PHE A 372 -7.46 -16.89 7.36
CA PHE A 372 -6.53 -15.95 8.00
C PHE A 372 -5.22 -16.59 8.45
N ALA A 373 -5.18 -17.91 8.67
CA ALA A 373 -3.96 -18.66 8.97
C ALA A 373 -3.07 -18.92 7.74
N SER A 374 -3.61 -18.76 6.52
CA SER A 374 -2.87 -18.99 5.29
C SER A 374 -1.79 -17.94 5.08
N TYR A 375 -0.67 -18.34 4.48
CA TYR A 375 0.38 -17.41 4.04
C TYR A 375 -0.16 -16.43 3.00
N SER A 376 -0.71 -16.95 1.90
CA SER A 376 -1.39 -16.11 0.92
C SER A 376 -2.84 -15.90 1.33
N ARG A 377 -3.18 -14.64 1.55
CA ARG A 377 -4.54 -14.21 1.87
C ARG A 377 -5.19 -13.40 0.74
N LEU A 378 -4.72 -13.61 -0.48
CA LEU A 378 -5.26 -13.04 -1.71
C LEU A 378 -6.29 -14.02 -2.29
N ALA A 379 -7.54 -13.94 -1.84
CA ALA A 379 -8.54 -14.97 -2.13
C ALA A 379 -9.98 -14.46 -2.23
N SER A 380 -10.20 -13.13 -2.18
CA SER A 380 -11.53 -12.54 -2.37
C SER A 380 -11.75 -12.12 -3.84
N HIS A 381 -12.95 -11.63 -4.14
CA HIS A 381 -13.32 -11.02 -5.42
C HIS A 381 -13.20 -9.49 -5.38
N GLY A 382 -12.26 -8.96 -4.58
CA GLY A 382 -11.99 -7.53 -4.46
C GLY A 382 -12.35 -6.95 -3.09
N CYS A 383 -13.42 -7.40 -2.43
CA CYS A 383 -13.76 -6.98 -1.07
C CYS A 383 -12.72 -7.45 -0.04
N VAL A 384 -12.64 -6.77 1.09
CA VAL A 384 -11.68 -7.06 2.15
C VAL A 384 -12.38 -7.77 3.31
N ARG A 385 -12.00 -9.04 3.56
CA ARG A 385 -12.49 -9.81 4.71
C ARG A 385 -11.62 -9.55 5.93
N LEU A 386 -12.23 -9.43 7.10
CA LEU A 386 -11.57 -9.07 8.35
C LEU A 386 -11.50 -10.24 9.33
N GLU A 387 -10.36 -10.38 10.00
CA GLU A 387 -10.15 -11.38 11.03
C GLU A 387 -10.96 -11.08 12.30
N LYS A 388 -11.01 -9.80 12.72
CA LYS A 388 -11.63 -9.33 13.95
C LYS A 388 -12.65 -8.21 13.68
N PRO A 389 -13.72 -8.46 12.90
CA PRO A 389 -14.66 -7.41 12.50
C PRO A 389 -15.44 -6.84 13.68
N LEU A 390 -15.76 -7.64 14.70
CA LEU A 390 -16.46 -7.16 15.89
C LEU A 390 -15.61 -6.17 16.70
N ALA A 391 -14.31 -6.44 16.85
CA ALA A 391 -13.41 -5.50 17.51
C ALA A 391 -13.32 -4.17 16.73
N LEU A 392 -13.27 -4.22 15.38
CA LEU A 392 -13.30 -3.02 14.57
C LEU A 392 -14.63 -2.27 14.67
N ALA A 393 -15.78 -2.98 14.68
CA ALA A 393 -17.07 -2.33 14.83
C ALA A 393 -17.22 -1.61 16.16
N ARG A 394 -16.80 -2.23 17.26
CA ARG A 394 -16.76 -1.61 18.59
C ARG A 394 -15.85 -0.38 18.64
N HIS A 395 -14.71 -0.42 17.95
CA HIS A 395 -13.79 0.73 17.87
C HIS A 395 -14.42 1.88 17.07
N VAL A 396 -14.99 1.61 15.89
CA VAL A 396 -15.58 2.63 15.01
C VAL A 396 -16.84 3.27 15.61
N LEU A 397 -17.59 2.52 16.42
CA LEU A 397 -18.78 3.00 17.11
C LEU A 397 -18.48 3.50 18.54
N ALA A 398 -17.22 3.51 18.96
CA ALA A 398 -16.84 3.95 20.29
C ALA A 398 -17.28 5.39 20.56
N GLY A 399 -17.86 5.64 21.74
CA GLY A 399 -18.38 6.94 22.13
C GLY A 399 -19.80 7.26 21.65
N ASP A 400 -20.41 6.41 20.84
CA ASP A 400 -21.85 6.50 20.52
C ASP A 400 -22.65 5.97 21.71
N PRO A 401 -23.55 6.78 22.33
CA PRO A 401 -24.28 6.38 23.54
C PRO A 401 -25.26 5.24 23.30
N TYR A 402 -25.71 5.02 22.07
CA TYR A 402 -26.61 3.93 21.71
C TYR A 402 -25.86 2.63 21.37
N TRP A 403 -24.72 2.74 20.67
CA TRP A 403 -23.98 1.58 20.19
C TRP A 403 -22.91 1.11 21.17
N THR A 404 -23.33 0.79 22.42
CA THR A 404 -22.44 0.15 23.39
C THR A 404 -22.04 -1.26 22.94
N PRO A 405 -20.94 -1.83 23.44
CA PRO A 405 -20.56 -3.22 23.14
C PRO A 405 -21.68 -4.22 23.33
N GLU A 406 -22.47 -4.08 24.41
CA GLU A 406 -23.62 -4.94 24.75
C GLU A 406 -24.77 -4.78 23.74
N GLN A 407 -25.04 -3.55 23.29
CA GLN A 407 -26.08 -3.28 22.28
C GLN A 407 -25.67 -3.85 20.91
N ILE A 408 -24.39 -3.76 20.54
CA ILE A 408 -23.87 -4.38 19.31
C ILE A 408 -24.07 -5.90 19.36
N ASP A 409 -23.68 -6.54 20.47
CA ASP A 409 -23.79 -7.99 20.67
C ASP A 409 -25.26 -8.44 20.66
N ALA A 410 -26.15 -7.73 21.35
CA ALA A 410 -27.59 -8.01 21.38
C ALA A 410 -28.21 -7.89 19.98
N THR A 411 -27.82 -6.86 19.22
CA THR A 411 -28.31 -6.65 17.83
C THR A 411 -27.84 -7.78 16.92
N ILE A 412 -26.59 -8.21 17.03
CA ILE A 412 -26.04 -9.34 16.27
C ILE A 412 -26.78 -10.62 16.63
N ALA A 413 -26.98 -10.89 17.91
CA ALA A 413 -27.68 -12.08 18.40
C ALA A 413 -29.14 -12.12 17.95
N GLY A 414 -29.80 -10.96 17.83
CA GLY A 414 -31.17 -10.82 17.35
C GLY A 414 -31.36 -11.16 15.87
N GLY A 415 -30.28 -11.30 15.08
CA GLY A 415 -30.30 -11.74 13.68
C GLY A 415 -30.92 -10.76 12.69
N LYS A 416 -31.53 -9.66 13.15
CA LYS A 416 -32.17 -8.65 12.29
C LYS A 416 -31.11 -7.75 11.65
N THR A 417 -31.19 -7.55 10.34
CA THR A 417 -30.35 -6.56 9.64
C THR A 417 -30.58 -5.17 10.22
N THR A 418 -29.53 -4.57 10.76
CA THR A 418 -29.60 -3.24 11.38
C THR A 418 -28.42 -2.39 10.89
N ARG A 419 -28.71 -1.14 10.53
CA ARG A 419 -27.69 -0.17 10.11
C ARG A 419 -27.38 0.77 11.27
N ALA A 420 -26.13 0.77 11.69
CA ALA A 420 -25.56 1.72 12.64
C ALA A 420 -24.88 2.84 11.87
N GLN A 421 -25.34 4.07 12.04
CA GLN A 421 -24.66 5.26 11.51
C GLN A 421 -23.42 5.56 12.36
N VAL A 422 -22.31 5.92 11.72
CA VAL A 422 -21.08 6.29 12.39
C VAL A 422 -21.09 7.79 12.66
N GLN A 423 -21.10 8.20 13.93
CA GLN A 423 -21.18 9.62 14.33
C GLN A 423 -19.89 10.38 13.97
N ARG A 424 -18.75 9.71 14.10
CA ARG A 424 -17.45 10.23 13.68
C ARG A 424 -16.97 9.41 12.49
N PRO A 425 -17.18 9.89 11.25
CA PRO A 425 -16.75 9.16 10.06
C PRO A 425 -15.26 8.81 10.13
N VAL A 426 -14.90 7.60 9.72
CA VAL A 426 -13.52 7.09 9.76
C VAL A 426 -13.03 6.93 8.33
N ASP A 427 -11.92 7.58 8.03
CA ASP A 427 -11.31 7.44 6.72
C ASP A 427 -10.72 6.04 6.51
N VAL A 428 -10.94 5.48 5.32
CA VAL A 428 -10.40 4.19 4.92
C VAL A 428 -9.54 4.33 3.67
N PHE A 429 -8.30 3.89 3.78
CA PHE A 429 -7.34 3.83 2.69
C PHE A 429 -7.07 2.36 2.33
N LEU A 430 -7.33 1.98 1.10
CA LEU A 430 -6.87 0.72 0.54
C LEU A 430 -5.59 1.01 -0.26
N LEU A 431 -4.46 0.52 0.24
CA LEU A 431 -3.12 0.85 -0.21
C LEU A 431 -2.41 -0.40 -0.72
N TYR A 432 -1.47 -0.23 -1.65
CA TYR A 432 -0.69 -1.35 -2.18
C TYR A 432 0.80 -1.11 -1.93
N TRP A 433 1.24 -1.48 -0.73
CA TRP A 433 2.63 -1.35 -0.31
C TRP A 433 3.34 -2.70 -0.32
N THR A 434 4.24 -2.85 -1.27
CA THR A 434 5.11 -4.01 -1.44
C THR A 434 6.51 -3.79 -0.86
N ALA A 435 6.90 -2.53 -0.59
CA ALA A 435 8.08 -2.16 0.18
C ALA A 435 7.71 -1.09 1.21
N TYR A 436 8.15 -1.29 2.45
CA TYR A 436 7.99 -0.36 3.57
C TYR A 436 9.06 -0.61 4.62
N VAL A 437 9.27 0.36 5.50
CA VAL A 437 10.30 0.25 6.56
C VAL A 437 9.61 0.17 7.91
N THR A 438 10.04 -0.74 8.74
CA THR A 438 9.60 -0.90 10.14
C THR A 438 10.47 -0.09 11.09
N ASN A 439 10.08 0.01 12.38
CA ASN A 439 10.75 0.85 13.36
C ASN A 439 12.23 0.47 13.62
N ASP A 440 12.63 -0.74 13.25
CA ASP A 440 14.02 -1.22 13.31
C ASP A 440 14.89 -0.72 12.14
N GLY A 441 14.34 0.10 11.24
CA GLY A 441 15.02 0.64 10.07
C GLY A 441 15.18 -0.34 8.91
N GLN A 442 14.69 -1.58 9.04
CA GLN A 442 14.80 -2.59 7.99
C GLN A 442 13.74 -2.40 6.90
N VAL A 443 14.18 -2.49 5.65
CA VAL A 443 13.26 -2.50 4.50
C VAL A 443 12.58 -3.87 4.44
N ASN A 444 11.27 -3.86 4.54
CA ASN A 444 10.43 -5.05 4.41
C ASN A 444 9.83 -5.10 3.01
N PHE A 445 9.75 -6.29 2.46
CA PHE A 445 9.15 -6.51 1.15
C PHE A 445 7.97 -7.47 1.22
N ARG A 446 7.03 -7.28 0.33
CA ARG A 446 5.96 -8.24 0.04
C ARG A 446 6.04 -8.62 -1.42
N ALA A 447 5.53 -9.78 -1.77
CA ALA A 447 5.36 -10.11 -3.17
C ALA A 447 4.51 -9.04 -3.87
N ASP A 448 4.70 -8.87 -5.16
CA ASP A 448 3.86 -8.03 -6.02
C ASP A 448 2.82 -8.93 -6.75
N PRO A 449 1.76 -9.37 -6.04
CA PRO A 449 0.83 -10.38 -6.57
C PRO A 449 0.00 -9.88 -7.75
N TYR A 450 -0.14 -8.57 -7.91
CA TYR A 450 -0.89 -7.96 -9.01
C TYR A 450 0.02 -7.47 -10.14
N GLY A 451 1.35 -7.58 -10.00
CA GLY A 451 2.31 -7.07 -10.97
C GLY A 451 2.31 -5.53 -11.09
N TRP A 452 1.82 -4.85 -10.06
CA TRP A 452 1.61 -3.40 -10.12
C TRP A 452 2.89 -2.58 -9.95
N ASP A 453 3.95 -3.13 -9.37
CA ASP A 453 5.23 -2.43 -9.25
C ASP A 453 5.88 -2.28 -10.62
N GLY A 454 6.06 -3.39 -11.32
CA GLY A 454 6.64 -3.40 -12.66
C GLY A 454 5.81 -2.59 -13.64
N LEU A 455 4.48 -2.75 -13.61
CA LEU A 455 3.56 -1.99 -14.46
C LEU A 455 3.65 -0.47 -14.20
N LEU A 456 3.74 -0.05 -12.95
CA LEU A 456 3.89 1.37 -12.59
C LEU A 456 5.19 1.94 -13.14
N MET A 457 6.29 1.24 -12.94
CA MET A 457 7.60 1.67 -13.44
C MET A 457 7.64 1.76 -14.98
N GLN A 458 7.03 0.78 -15.68
CA GLN A 458 6.89 0.81 -17.14
C GLN A 458 6.07 2.02 -17.62
N ARG A 459 4.95 2.32 -16.96
CA ARG A 459 4.10 3.47 -17.33
C ARG A 459 4.78 4.80 -17.09
N ILE A 460 5.53 4.94 -16.01
CA ILE A 460 6.36 6.11 -15.74
C ILE A 460 7.42 6.27 -16.84
N ALA A 461 8.10 5.20 -17.23
CA ALA A 461 9.11 5.25 -18.29
C ALA A 461 8.49 5.59 -19.65
N ALA A 462 7.34 4.99 -19.99
CA ALA A 462 6.65 5.23 -21.26
C ALA A 462 6.07 6.65 -21.37
N SER A 463 5.76 7.30 -20.25
CA SER A 463 5.21 8.67 -20.28
C SER A 463 6.24 9.75 -20.62
N GLY A 464 7.52 9.41 -20.77
CA GLY A 464 8.59 10.39 -20.94
C GLY A 464 8.79 11.33 -19.74
N ALA A 465 8.12 11.05 -18.63
CA ALA A 465 8.15 11.87 -17.42
C ALA A 465 9.55 11.97 -16.77
N ALA A 466 10.52 11.27 -17.34
CA ALA A 466 11.94 11.45 -17.02
C ALA A 466 12.58 12.63 -17.77
N VAL A 467 11.93 13.14 -18.82
CA VAL A 467 12.57 14.05 -19.81
C VAL A 467 11.72 15.28 -20.15
N ALA A 468 10.45 15.34 -19.82
CA ALA A 468 9.57 16.45 -20.15
C ALA A 468 9.59 17.58 -19.13
#